data_1b0b9731bef1f840b2d874d381661e80
#
_entry.id   1b0b9731bef1f840b2d874d381661e80
#
_cell.length_a   1.000
_cell.length_b   1.000
_cell.length_c   1.000
_cell.angle_alpha   90.00
_cell.angle_beta   90.00
_cell.angle_gamma   90.00
#
_symmetry.space_group_name_H-M   'P 1'
#
loop_
_entity.id
_entity.type
_entity.pdbx_description
1 polymer ?
#
loop_
_entity_poly.entity_id
_entity_poly.type
_entity_poly.pdbx_seq_one_letter_code
_entity_poly.pdbx_strand_id
1 'polypeptide(L)'
;MTIYSNSPITIAILKLFQELENYILKNHKNLPHGAVKAFIFGGCAFHIHTNARGSNDIDAEIQAIQQLKKHDIVVFLENNDVEYLDDNNLETNLEFDRSFNTSLASVDPDYPERAIPLVANRIVEVYLVSGLDLAISKLARLSDRDIEDIKELYLNGKFSLEAFKKSANNAEMYYATPEQLHSNIQYLVSILSELRG
;
A
#
# COMPACT_ATOMS: atom_id res chain seq x y z
N MET A 1 13.36 7.47 -8.40
CA MET A 1 11.94 7.18 -8.72
C MET A 1 11.11 8.29 -8.08
N THR A 2 10.34 9.07 -8.83
CA THR A 2 9.56 10.18 -8.30
C THR A 2 8.30 9.65 -7.64
N ILE A 3 7.97 10.13 -6.42
CA ILE A 3 6.71 9.89 -5.71
C ILE A 3 6.11 11.22 -5.30
N TYR A 4 4.80 11.29 -5.12
CA TYR A 4 4.05 12.49 -4.77
C TYR A 4 3.84 12.58 -3.26
N SER A 5 4.96 12.66 -2.51
CA SER A 5 4.96 12.66 -1.03
C SER A 5 4.32 13.88 -0.39
N ASN A 6 4.09 14.95 -1.16
CA ASN A 6 3.49 16.20 -0.68
C ASN A 6 2.07 16.43 -1.21
N SER A 7 1.44 15.43 -1.84
CA SER A 7 0.04 15.55 -2.26
C SER A 7 -0.90 15.65 -1.04
N PRO A 8 -2.07 16.30 -1.17
CA PRO A 8 -3.04 16.43 -0.08
C PRO A 8 -3.38 15.10 0.58
N ILE A 9 -3.61 14.04 -0.22
CA ILE A 9 -3.90 12.69 0.29
C ILE A 9 -2.72 12.10 1.07
N THR A 10 -1.48 12.31 0.63
CA THR A 10 -0.30 11.84 1.37
C THR A 10 -0.20 12.53 2.72
N ILE A 11 -0.43 13.85 2.77
CA ILE A 11 -0.42 14.63 4.01
C ILE A 11 -1.51 14.13 4.96
N ALA A 12 -2.72 13.84 4.43
CA ALA A 12 -3.84 13.31 5.22
C ALA A 12 -3.50 11.93 5.84
N ILE A 13 -2.92 11.02 5.04
CA ILE A 13 -2.45 9.72 5.53
C ILE A 13 -1.44 9.90 6.66
N LEU A 14 -0.43 10.73 6.46
CA LEU A 14 0.62 10.96 7.47
C LEU A 14 0.06 11.61 8.74
N LYS A 15 -0.97 12.47 8.64
CA LYS A 15 -1.68 13.03 9.78
C LYS A 15 -2.35 11.93 10.61
N LEU A 16 -3.07 10.99 9.98
CA LEU A 16 -3.71 9.88 10.69
C LEU A 16 -2.69 9.05 11.48
N PHE A 17 -1.57 8.69 10.87
CA PHE A 17 -0.53 7.92 11.55
C PHE A 17 0.22 8.71 12.62
N GLN A 18 0.31 10.04 12.48
CA GLN A 18 0.81 10.92 13.56
C GLN A 18 -0.15 10.94 14.76
N GLU A 19 -1.46 10.95 14.52
CA GLU A 19 -2.46 10.89 15.59
C GLU A 19 -2.43 9.52 16.29
N LEU A 20 -2.24 8.44 15.55
CA LEU A 20 -1.99 7.09 16.10
C LEU A 20 -0.74 7.09 17.00
N GLU A 21 0.37 7.68 16.56
CA GLU A 21 1.58 7.76 17.39
C GLU A 21 1.32 8.51 18.70
N ASN A 22 0.61 9.63 18.64
CA ASN A 22 0.24 10.40 19.82
C ASN A 22 -0.65 9.58 20.78
N TYR A 23 -1.58 8.80 20.26
CA TYR A 23 -2.41 7.88 21.04
C TYR A 23 -1.56 6.80 21.73
N ILE A 24 -0.65 6.16 20.99
CA ILE A 24 0.24 5.13 21.54
C ILE A 24 1.12 5.68 22.66
N LEU A 25 1.73 6.85 22.45
CA LEU A 25 2.63 7.49 23.41
C LEU A 25 1.93 7.91 24.72
N LYS A 26 0.62 8.18 24.69
CA LYS A 26 -0.16 8.44 25.92
C LYS A 26 -0.29 7.21 26.80
N ASN A 27 -0.36 6.02 26.19
CA ASN A 27 -0.66 4.77 26.89
C ASN A 27 0.59 3.90 27.12
N HIS A 28 1.67 4.11 26.38
CA HIS A 28 2.89 3.32 26.43
C HIS A 28 4.13 4.20 26.50
N LYS A 29 5.09 3.81 27.35
CA LYS A 29 6.37 4.50 27.51
C LYS A 29 7.51 3.63 27.00
N ASN A 30 8.60 4.26 26.56
CA ASN A 30 9.85 3.58 26.19
C ASN A 30 9.70 2.58 25.03
N LEU A 31 8.90 2.91 24.05
CA LEU A 31 8.79 2.11 22.83
C LEU A 31 9.98 2.39 21.88
N PRO A 32 10.50 1.39 21.18
CA PRO A 32 11.52 1.59 20.15
C PRO A 32 10.95 2.27 18.90
N HIS A 33 11.80 2.86 18.08
CA HIS A 33 11.42 3.26 16.73
C HIS A 33 10.95 2.03 15.95
N GLY A 34 9.94 2.20 15.08
CA GLY A 34 9.33 1.11 14.34
C GLY A 34 8.52 0.15 15.21
N ALA A 35 8.09 0.56 16.42
CA ALA A 35 7.18 -0.25 17.25
C ALA A 35 5.86 -0.57 16.51
N VAL A 36 5.44 0.32 15.61
CA VAL A 36 4.40 0.09 14.62
C VAL A 36 4.96 0.45 13.24
N LYS A 37 4.72 -0.43 12.26
CA LYS A 37 5.01 -0.18 10.85
C LYS A 37 3.72 -0.31 10.05
N ALA A 38 3.41 0.70 9.26
CA ALA A 38 2.27 0.72 8.34
C ALA A 38 2.79 0.69 6.91
N PHE A 39 2.35 -0.28 6.12
CA PHE A 39 2.68 -0.40 4.70
C PHE A 39 1.45 -0.05 3.88
N ILE A 40 1.49 1.08 3.16
CA ILE A 40 0.37 1.61 2.39
C ILE A 40 0.29 0.92 1.04
N PHE A 41 -0.89 0.37 0.72
CA PHE A 41 -1.27 -0.32 -0.50
C PHE A 41 -2.40 0.42 -1.24
N GLY A 42 -3.06 -0.27 -2.13
CA GLY A 42 -4.33 0.10 -2.77
C GLY A 42 -4.34 1.40 -3.55
N GLY A 43 -5.46 2.09 -3.50
CA GLY A 43 -5.69 3.32 -4.25
C GLY A 43 -4.85 4.49 -3.77
N CYS A 44 -4.60 4.60 -2.47
CA CYS A 44 -3.73 5.62 -1.89
C CYS A 44 -2.27 5.45 -2.36
N ALA A 45 -1.74 4.22 -2.33
CA ALA A 45 -0.40 3.96 -2.85
C ALA A 45 -0.30 4.25 -4.35
N PHE A 46 -1.33 3.91 -5.13
CA PHE A 46 -1.39 4.23 -6.55
C PHE A 46 -1.31 5.74 -6.80
N HIS A 47 -2.10 6.53 -6.06
CA HIS A 47 -2.03 7.99 -6.14
C HIS A 47 -0.62 8.52 -5.82
N ILE A 48 -0.02 8.05 -4.72
CA ILE A 48 1.33 8.50 -4.33
C ILE A 48 2.38 8.15 -5.40
N HIS A 49 2.20 7.06 -6.14
CA HIS A 49 3.10 6.68 -7.24
C HIS A 49 2.88 7.46 -8.53
N THR A 50 1.63 7.83 -8.87
CA THR A 50 1.26 8.29 -10.22
C THR A 50 0.63 9.67 -10.26
N ASN A 51 0.09 10.17 -9.15
CA ASN A 51 -0.76 11.37 -9.05
C ASN A 51 -2.00 11.31 -9.96
N ALA A 52 -2.44 10.11 -10.34
CA ALA A 52 -3.54 9.96 -11.28
C ALA A 52 -4.91 10.10 -10.61
N ARG A 53 -5.33 9.15 -9.80
CA ARG A 53 -6.63 9.17 -9.14
C ARG A 53 -6.49 9.05 -7.62
N GLY A 54 -7.42 9.68 -6.90
CA GLY A 54 -7.50 9.54 -5.44
C GLY A 54 -8.13 8.22 -5.00
N SER A 55 -8.18 8.03 -3.70
CA SER A 55 -8.91 7.00 -2.98
C SER A 55 -9.44 7.59 -1.69
N ASN A 56 -10.59 7.11 -1.22
CA ASN A 56 -11.14 7.49 0.08
C ASN A 56 -10.75 6.47 1.17
N ASP A 57 -10.19 5.32 0.77
CA ASP A 57 -9.83 4.24 1.66
C ASP A 57 -8.31 4.11 1.76
N ILE A 58 -7.80 3.97 2.99
CA ILE A 58 -6.41 3.63 3.27
C ILE A 58 -6.30 2.11 3.44
N ASP A 59 -5.83 1.44 2.40
CA ASP A 59 -5.41 0.05 2.46
C ASP A 59 -4.02 -0.03 3.09
N ALA A 60 -3.88 -0.57 4.30
CA ALA A 60 -2.56 -0.71 4.91
C ALA A 60 -2.39 -2.00 5.71
N GLU A 61 -1.24 -2.65 5.53
CA GLU A 61 -0.80 -3.71 6.43
C GLU A 61 -0.13 -3.10 7.65
N ILE A 62 -0.65 -3.44 8.83
CA ILE A 62 -0.13 -2.96 10.11
C ILE A 62 0.68 -4.08 10.78
N GLN A 63 1.94 -3.81 11.06
CA GLN A 63 2.82 -4.65 11.87
C GLN A 63 3.10 -3.93 13.20
N ALA A 64 3.03 -4.65 14.31
CA ALA A 64 3.29 -4.10 15.63
C ALA A 64 4.12 -5.08 16.47
N ILE A 65 4.96 -4.54 17.36
CA ILE A 65 5.69 -5.36 18.33
C ILE A 65 4.73 -6.01 19.34
N GLN A 66 5.16 -7.09 19.97
CA GLN A 66 4.33 -7.88 20.90
C GLN A 66 3.78 -7.10 22.10
N GLN A 67 4.43 -5.99 22.48
CA GLN A 67 3.98 -5.11 23.57
C GLN A 67 2.72 -4.31 23.21
N LEU A 68 2.39 -4.20 21.93
CA LEU A 68 1.24 -3.47 21.41
C LEU A 68 0.21 -4.47 20.84
N LYS A 69 -1.05 -4.26 21.20
CA LYS A 69 -2.13 -5.07 20.61
C LYS A 69 -2.50 -4.50 19.24
N LYS A 70 -2.23 -5.25 18.17
CA LYS A 70 -2.60 -4.87 16.79
C LYS A 70 -4.08 -4.48 16.70
N HIS A 71 -4.96 -5.19 17.42
CA HIS A 71 -6.40 -4.91 17.45
C HIS A 71 -6.69 -3.47 17.91
N ASP A 72 -6.06 -3.00 19.00
CA ASP A 72 -6.31 -1.65 19.54
C ASP A 72 -5.84 -0.56 18.54
N ILE A 73 -4.75 -0.84 17.81
CA ILE A 73 -4.25 0.04 16.73
C ILE A 73 -5.27 0.13 15.58
N VAL A 74 -5.76 -1.03 15.11
CA VAL A 74 -6.75 -1.09 14.01
C VAL A 74 -8.05 -0.40 14.42
N VAL A 75 -8.55 -0.62 15.64
CA VAL A 75 -9.73 0.07 16.18
C VAL A 75 -9.53 1.57 16.26
N PHE A 76 -8.32 2.03 16.65
CA PHE A 76 -8.02 3.47 16.64
C PHE A 76 -8.11 4.03 15.21
N LEU A 77 -7.46 3.39 14.24
CA LEU A 77 -7.45 3.84 12.85
C LEU A 77 -8.86 3.86 12.24
N GLU A 78 -9.67 2.84 12.52
CA GLU A 78 -11.06 2.72 12.03
C GLU A 78 -11.99 3.83 12.59
N ASN A 79 -11.72 4.33 13.79
CA ASN A 79 -12.55 5.34 14.45
C ASN A 79 -12.04 6.79 14.29
N ASN A 80 -11.01 7.00 13.49
CA ASN A 80 -10.40 8.31 13.28
C ASN A 80 -10.19 8.59 11.79
N ASP A 81 -11.23 9.12 11.15
CA ASP A 81 -11.15 9.57 9.76
C ASP A 81 -10.34 10.88 9.66
N VAL A 82 -9.85 11.18 8.48
CA VAL A 82 -9.16 12.45 8.21
C VAL A 82 -9.87 13.22 7.11
N GLU A 83 -10.44 14.35 7.48
CA GLU A 83 -10.94 15.33 6.51
C GLU A 83 -9.77 16.13 5.93
N TYR A 84 -9.77 16.29 4.62
CA TYR A 84 -8.78 17.08 3.89
C TYR A 84 -9.38 17.69 2.62
N LEU A 85 -8.70 18.70 2.07
CA LEU A 85 -9.04 19.24 0.73
C LEU A 85 -8.21 18.51 -0.31
N ASP A 86 -8.86 17.96 -1.34
CA ASP A 86 -8.19 17.35 -2.46
C ASP A 86 -7.49 18.38 -3.38
N ASP A 87 -6.88 17.94 -4.47
CA ASP A 87 -6.19 18.81 -5.43
C ASP A 87 -7.16 19.80 -6.15
N ASN A 88 -8.47 19.59 -6.06
CA ASN A 88 -9.50 20.46 -6.60
C ASN A 88 -10.13 21.38 -5.53
N ASN A 89 -9.59 21.40 -4.31
CA ASN A 89 -10.15 22.06 -3.12
C ASN A 89 -11.54 21.57 -2.73
N LEU A 90 -11.87 20.31 -3.00
CA LEU A 90 -13.10 19.67 -2.54
C LEU A 90 -12.83 18.98 -1.19
N GLU A 91 -13.77 19.16 -0.26
CA GLU A 91 -13.73 18.45 1.02
C GLU A 91 -13.88 16.95 0.77
N THR A 92 -12.95 16.17 1.28
CA THR A 92 -12.87 14.72 1.09
C THR A 92 -12.54 14.09 2.44
N ASN A 93 -13.13 12.93 2.71
CA ASN A 93 -12.83 12.12 3.88
C ASN A 93 -11.95 10.93 3.49
N LEU A 94 -11.01 10.57 4.34
CA LEU A 94 -10.11 9.44 4.17
C LEU A 94 -10.27 8.49 5.36
N GLU A 95 -10.72 7.26 5.10
CA GLU A 95 -11.04 6.24 6.09
C GLU A 95 -10.04 5.09 6.03
N PHE A 96 -9.76 4.46 7.15
CA PHE A 96 -8.92 3.26 7.20
C PHE A 96 -9.74 2.02 6.85
N ASP A 97 -9.33 1.29 5.79
CA ASP A 97 -9.97 0.02 5.43
C ASP A 97 -9.44 -1.13 6.31
N ARG A 98 -10.20 -1.49 7.35
CA ARG A 98 -9.90 -2.64 8.21
C ARG A 98 -10.02 -3.99 7.51
N SER A 99 -10.71 -4.05 6.37
CA SER A 99 -10.91 -5.29 5.62
C SER A 99 -9.68 -5.66 4.79
N PHE A 100 -8.80 -4.69 4.53
CA PHE A 100 -7.57 -4.94 3.79
C PHE A 100 -6.68 -5.95 4.53
N ASN A 101 -6.27 -6.98 3.79
CA ASN A 101 -5.45 -8.05 4.33
C ASN A 101 -4.51 -8.61 3.26
N THR A 102 -3.22 -8.58 3.53
CA THR A 102 -2.19 -9.12 2.63
C THR A 102 -2.31 -10.63 2.41
N SER A 103 -3.02 -11.37 3.28
CA SER A 103 -3.32 -12.79 3.06
C SER A 103 -4.36 -13.02 1.95
N LEU A 104 -5.17 -12.01 1.61
CA LEU A 104 -6.16 -12.05 0.53
C LEU A 104 -5.64 -11.39 -0.75
N ALA A 105 -4.73 -10.44 -0.62
CA ALA A 105 -3.99 -9.86 -1.74
C ALA A 105 -2.84 -10.79 -2.12
N SER A 106 -2.49 -10.83 -3.41
CA SER A 106 -1.24 -11.47 -3.83
C SER A 106 -0.07 -10.55 -3.46
N VAL A 107 0.82 -11.00 -2.60
CA VAL A 107 2.01 -10.21 -2.22
C VAL A 107 3.27 -11.07 -2.33
N ASP A 108 4.32 -10.48 -2.84
CA ASP A 108 5.66 -11.04 -2.72
C ASP A 108 6.13 -10.85 -1.27
N PRO A 109 6.53 -11.91 -0.54
CA PRO A 109 6.93 -11.81 0.87
C PRO A 109 8.02 -10.78 1.15
N ASP A 110 8.86 -10.47 0.18
CA ASP A 110 9.96 -9.51 0.30
C ASP A 110 9.52 -8.05 0.09
N TYR A 111 8.20 -7.77 -0.03
CA TYR A 111 7.70 -6.41 -0.24
C TYR A 111 8.18 -5.40 0.83
N PRO A 112 8.35 -5.77 2.12
CA PRO A 112 8.81 -4.81 3.12
C PRO A 112 10.23 -4.28 2.86
N GLU A 113 11.08 -5.09 2.23
CA GLU A 113 12.47 -4.72 1.90
C GLU A 113 12.55 -3.69 0.76
N ARG A 114 11.53 -3.66 -0.11
CA ARG A 114 11.42 -2.75 -1.25
C ARG A 114 10.57 -1.52 -0.96
N ALA A 115 9.93 -1.47 0.21
CA ALA A 115 9.04 -0.38 0.57
C ALA A 115 9.81 0.94 0.78
N ILE A 116 9.20 2.04 0.38
CA ILE A 116 9.78 3.38 0.41
C ILE A 116 9.35 4.05 1.71
N PRO A 117 10.26 4.50 2.59
CA PRO A 117 9.87 5.17 3.81
C PRO A 117 9.26 6.56 3.51
N LEU A 118 8.03 6.78 3.98
CA LEU A 118 7.40 8.10 4.05
C LEU A 118 7.67 8.77 5.39
N VAL A 119 7.64 7.99 6.48
CA VAL A 119 8.05 8.41 7.84
C VAL A 119 8.94 7.32 8.42
N ALA A 120 10.12 7.68 8.86
CA ALA A 120 11.09 6.79 9.49
C ALA A 120 11.65 7.36 10.79
N ASN A 121 12.30 6.52 11.60
CA ASN A 121 12.90 6.87 12.89
C ASN A 121 11.89 7.43 13.91
N ARG A 122 10.65 6.95 13.88
CA ARG A 122 9.59 7.28 14.82
C ARG A 122 9.00 6.00 15.43
N ILE A 123 8.14 6.13 16.44
CA ILE A 123 7.43 4.99 17.06
C ILE A 123 6.49 4.35 16.01
N VAL A 124 5.79 5.19 15.23
CA VAL A 124 4.99 4.76 14.09
C VAL A 124 5.74 5.15 12.81
N GLU A 125 6.19 4.15 12.07
CA GLU A 125 6.82 4.32 10.78
C GLU A 125 5.81 4.01 9.67
N VAL A 126 5.82 4.83 8.60
CA VAL A 126 4.91 4.68 7.47
C VAL A 126 5.72 4.44 6.20
N TYR A 127 5.38 3.40 5.48
CA TYR A 127 6.03 2.99 4.26
C TYR A 127 5.04 2.92 3.11
N LEU A 128 5.45 3.35 1.95
CA LEU A 128 4.77 3.14 0.68
C LEU A 128 5.31 1.83 0.07
N VAL A 129 4.46 0.87 -0.25
CA VAL A 129 4.92 -0.30 -1.01
C VAL A 129 5.48 0.13 -2.36
N SER A 130 6.46 -0.59 -2.90
CA SER A 130 7.00 -0.25 -4.22
C SER A 130 5.92 -0.35 -5.30
N GLY A 131 6.10 0.35 -6.43
CA GLY A 131 5.16 0.22 -7.54
C GLY A 131 5.08 -1.20 -8.11
N LEU A 132 6.15 -1.98 -7.96
CA LEU A 132 6.17 -3.41 -8.27
C LEU A 132 5.23 -4.18 -7.33
N ASP A 133 5.39 -4.01 -6.02
CA ASP A 133 4.60 -4.73 -5.01
C ASP A 133 3.13 -4.33 -5.05
N LEU A 134 2.86 -3.04 -5.35
CA LEU A 134 1.50 -2.57 -5.59
C LEU A 134 0.87 -3.26 -6.81
N ALA A 135 1.60 -3.42 -7.91
CA ALA A 135 1.13 -4.14 -9.09
C ALA A 135 0.85 -5.62 -8.77
N ILE A 136 1.76 -6.28 -8.03
CA ILE A 136 1.59 -7.67 -7.60
C ILE A 136 0.34 -7.82 -6.71
N SER A 137 0.11 -6.91 -5.76
CA SER A 137 -1.03 -6.99 -4.83
C SER A 137 -2.41 -6.96 -5.51
N LYS A 138 -2.47 -6.48 -6.76
CA LYS A 138 -3.69 -6.38 -7.56
C LYS A 138 -3.99 -7.63 -8.40
N LEU A 139 -3.03 -8.55 -8.51
CA LEU A 139 -3.17 -9.75 -9.34
C LEU A 139 -4.25 -10.72 -8.85
N ALA A 140 -4.47 -10.81 -7.55
CA ALA A 140 -5.46 -11.73 -6.96
C ALA A 140 -6.89 -11.42 -7.44
N ARG A 141 -7.27 -10.14 -7.41
CA ARG A 141 -8.59 -9.67 -7.84
C ARG A 141 -8.67 -9.46 -9.35
N LEU A 142 -7.67 -8.81 -9.91
CA LEU A 142 -7.46 -8.47 -11.31
C LEU A 142 -8.73 -7.92 -12.02
N SER A 143 -9.42 -6.97 -11.39
CA SER A 143 -10.52 -6.22 -12.03
C SER A 143 -9.99 -5.35 -13.19
N ASP A 144 -10.89 -4.86 -14.07
CA ASP A 144 -10.52 -3.94 -15.15
C ASP A 144 -9.73 -2.72 -14.62
N ARG A 145 -10.14 -2.19 -13.46
CA ARG A 145 -9.43 -1.10 -12.79
C ARG A 145 -8.02 -1.50 -12.34
N ASP A 146 -7.84 -2.73 -11.83
CA ASP A 146 -6.53 -3.23 -11.44
C ASP A 146 -5.59 -3.39 -12.62
N ILE A 147 -6.11 -3.84 -13.76
CA ILE A 147 -5.37 -3.94 -15.02
C ILE A 147 -4.89 -2.56 -15.46
N GLU A 148 -5.75 -1.55 -15.47
CA GLU A 148 -5.38 -0.18 -15.84
C GLU A 148 -4.35 0.41 -14.86
N ASP A 149 -4.52 0.23 -13.55
CA ASP A 149 -3.54 0.67 -12.55
C ASP A 149 -2.15 0.03 -12.78
N ILE A 150 -2.11 -1.28 -13.06
CA ILE A 150 -0.85 -2.00 -13.34
C ILE A 150 -0.18 -1.48 -14.62
N LYS A 151 -0.96 -1.26 -15.69
CA LYS A 151 -0.47 -0.68 -16.94
C LYS A 151 0.12 0.72 -16.72
N GLU A 152 -0.58 1.56 -15.97
CA GLU A 152 -0.14 2.92 -15.63
C GLU A 152 1.19 2.89 -14.85
N LEU A 153 1.30 2.05 -13.81
CA LEU A 153 2.55 1.86 -13.06
C LEU A 153 3.70 1.41 -13.97
N TYR A 154 3.43 0.48 -14.88
CA TYR A 154 4.43 -0.02 -15.82
C TYR A 154 4.90 1.05 -16.81
N LEU A 155 3.96 1.80 -17.40
CA LEU A 155 4.26 2.87 -18.36
C LEU A 155 5.03 4.03 -17.69
N ASN A 156 4.74 4.31 -16.40
CA ASN A 156 5.49 5.26 -15.58
C ASN A 156 6.85 4.73 -15.09
N GLY A 157 7.28 3.54 -15.55
CA GLY A 157 8.59 2.97 -15.23
C GLY A 157 8.77 2.58 -13.76
N LYS A 158 7.67 2.28 -13.05
CA LYS A 158 7.74 1.91 -11.63
C LYS A 158 8.32 0.50 -11.42
N PHE A 159 8.28 -0.33 -12.46
CA PHE A 159 8.92 -1.65 -12.49
C PHE A 159 9.26 -2.08 -13.92
N SER A 160 10.13 -3.08 -14.06
CA SER A 160 10.40 -3.75 -15.35
C SER A 160 9.56 -5.02 -15.47
N LEU A 161 9.33 -5.49 -16.71
CA LEU A 161 8.61 -6.73 -16.96
C LEU A 161 9.32 -7.95 -16.34
N GLU A 162 10.65 -7.97 -16.33
CA GLU A 162 11.43 -9.03 -15.68
C GLU A 162 11.24 -9.05 -14.16
N ALA A 163 11.33 -7.87 -13.49
CA ALA A 163 11.07 -7.76 -12.08
C ALA A 163 9.64 -8.20 -11.73
N PHE A 164 8.66 -7.81 -12.57
CA PHE A 164 7.27 -8.21 -12.39
C PHE A 164 7.11 -9.73 -12.45
N LYS A 165 7.63 -10.39 -13.50
CA LYS A 165 7.58 -11.86 -13.63
C LYS A 165 8.19 -12.56 -12.40
N LYS A 166 9.36 -12.10 -11.97
CA LYS A 166 10.06 -12.70 -10.82
C LYS A 166 9.23 -12.58 -9.54
N SER A 167 8.78 -11.38 -9.19
CA SER A 167 8.02 -11.16 -7.96
C SER A 167 6.61 -11.76 -8.03
N ALA A 168 5.96 -11.78 -9.19
CA ALA A 168 4.67 -12.44 -9.38
C ALA A 168 4.77 -13.96 -9.15
N ASN A 169 5.79 -14.61 -9.70
CA ASN A 169 6.03 -16.04 -9.47
C ASN A 169 6.39 -16.34 -8.02
N ASN A 170 7.09 -15.43 -7.34
CA ASN A 170 7.35 -15.58 -5.91
C ASN A 170 6.05 -15.46 -5.09
N ALA A 171 5.21 -14.47 -5.38
CA ALA A 171 3.90 -14.32 -4.74
C ALA A 171 2.99 -15.54 -4.95
N GLU A 172 3.01 -16.15 -6.14
CA GLU A 172 2.23 -17.35 -6.48
C GLU A 172 2.52 -18.51 -5.53
N MET A 173 3.78 -18.71 -5.11
CA MET A 173 4.17 -19.79 -4.20
C MET A 173 3.55 -19.69 -2.81
N TYR A 174 3.10 -18.50 -2.40
CA TYR A 174 2.51 -18.24 -1.09
C TYR A 174 1.02 -17.93 -1.15
N TYR A 175 0.43 -17.90 -2.36
CA TYR A 175 -0.99 -17.56 -2.52
C TYR A 175 -1.89 -18.79 -2.34
N ALA A 176 -3.08 -18.57 -1.76
CA ALA A 176 -4.00 -19.67 -1.41
C ALA A 176 -4.56 -20.44 -2.61
N THR A 177 -4.69 -19.79 -3.78
CA THR A 177 -5.18 -20.37 -5.04
C THR A 177 -4.19 -20.09 -6.17
N PRO A 178 -3.04 -20.81 -6.19
CA PRO A 178 -1.94 -20.51 -7.10
C PRO A 178 -2.32 -20.65 -8.59
N GLU A 179 -3.20 -21.59 -8.95
CA GLU A 179 -3.60 -21.80 -10.35
C GLU A 179 -4.34 -20.59 -10.93
N GLN A 180 -5.21 -19.97 -10.16
CA GLN A 180 -5.91 -18.76 -10.58
C GLN A 180 -4.92 -17.60 -10.71
N LEU A 181 -4.03 -17.43 -9.73
CA LEU A 181 -3.02 -16.38 -9.76
C LEU A 181 -2.07 -16.57 -10.94
N HIS A 182 -1.66 -17.82 -11.24
CA HIS A 182 -0.86 -18.16 -12.42
C HIS A 182 -1.51 -17.66 -13.72
N SER A 183 -2.81 -17.94 -13.90
CA SER A 183 -3.54 -17.50 -15.10
C SER A 183 -3.58 -15.98 -15.22
N ASN A 184 -3.79 -15.28 -14.10
CA ASN A 184 -3.79 -13.82 -14.04
C ASN A 184 -2.41 -13.24 -14.38
N ILE A 185 -1.33 -13.84 -13.86
CA ILE A 185 0.05 -13.46 -14.18
C ILE A 185 0.32 -13.59 -15.68
N GLN A 186 -0.01 -14.72 -16.27
CA GLN A 186 0.21 -14.95 -17.72
C GLN A 186 -0.54 -13.95 -18.58
N TYR A 187 -1.79 -13.68 -18.24
CA TYR A 187 -2.62 -12.69 -18.91
C TYR A 187 -1.98 -11.29 -18.85
N LEU A 188 -1.56 -10.84 -17.67
CA LEU A 188 -0.91 -9.52 -17.49
C LEU A 188 0.44 -9.45 -18.21
N VAL A 189 1.25 -10.50 -18.15
CA VAL A 189 2.53 -10.56 -18.86
C VAL A 189 2.34 -10.37 -20.35
N SER A 190 1.29 -10.98 -20.95
CA SER A 190 0.95 -10.77 -22.37
C SER A 190 0.67 -9.29 -22.66
N ILE A 191 -0.26 -8.68 -21.88
CA ILE A 191 -0.60 -7.26 -22.04
C ILE A 191 0.63 -6.34 -21.89
N LEU A 192 1.42 -6.52 -20.83
CA LEU A 192 2.57 -5.66 -20.56
C LEU A 192 3.67 -5.82 -21.62
N SER A 193 3.79 -7.00 -22.22
CA SER A 193 4.76 -7.24 -23.31
C SER A 193 4.42 -6.44 -24.56
N GLU A 194 3.14 -6.26 -24.87
CA GLU A 194 2.67 -5.51 -26.04
C GLU A 194 2.81 -3.99 -25.88
N LEU A 195 2.80 -3.47 -24.63
CA LEU A 195 2.88 -2.02 -24.37
C LEU A 195 4.25 -1.39 -24.66
N ARG A 196 5.30 -2.16 -24.82
CA ARG A 196 6.67 -1.70 -25.09
C ARG A 196 7.30 -2.34 -26.32
N GLY A 197 6.48 -2.99 -27.17
CA GLY A 197 6.88 -3.56 -28.47
C GLY A 197 7.01 -2.51 -29.59
#